data_fa970f0f4c8bf69bc25fc514380f7dd5
#
_entry.id   fa970f0f4c8bf69bc25fc514380f7dd5
#
_cell.length_a   1.000
_cell.length_b   1.000
_cell.length_c   1.000
_cell.angle_alpha   90.00
_cell.angle_beta   90.00
_cell.angle_gamma   90.00
#
_symmetry.space_group_name_H-M   'P 1'
#
loop_
_entity.id
_entity.type
_entity.pdbx_description
1 polymer ?
#
loop_
_entity_poly.entity_id
_entity_poly.type
_entity_poly.pdbx_seq_one_letter_code
_entity_poly.pdbx_strand_id
1 'polypeptide(L)'
;MRPLKLTLSAFGPYAAETVLDLAQLGRGGLYLVTGDTGAGKTTLFDAITYALYDHSSGGVREGAMLRSKYAEPGTPTFVELEFEVRGQRCTVRRNPEYLRPKARGEGFTTEKADACLTYADGRPPVTRAKDVTAAVVDIIGLDYNQFSQIAMIAQGQFTRLLNASTEERSKIFRKLFRTQPYQRLQERLQAENAALTRQREEQSVRIGQLLSGLSWAEGDADGAVLDELAPLCEAGGQAS
;
A
#
# COMPACT_ATOMS: atom_id res chain seq x y z
N MET A 1 -8.98 -5.69 6.91
CA MET A 1 -8.30 -6.76 7.67
C MET A 1 -8.82 -6.75 9.10
N ARG A 2 -9.18 -7.90 9.64
CA ARG A 2 -9.61 -8.08 11.04
C ARG A 2 -8.62 -9.02 11.73
N PRO A 3 -7.85 -8.59 12.74
CA PRO A 3 -7.03 -9.49 13.53
C PRO A 3 -7.94 -10.37 14.40
N LEU A 4 -7.62 -11.65 14.50
CA LEU A 4 -8.40 -12.63 15.25
C LEU A 4 -7.66 -13.11 16.50
N LYS A 5 -6.38 -13.46 16.35
CA LYS A 5 -5.55 -13.97 17.44
C LYS A 5 -4.12 -13.50 17.27
N LEU A 6 -3.49 -13.05 18.32
CA LEU A 6 -2.09 -12.67 18.35
C LEU A 6 -1.36 -13.49 19.42
N THR A 7 -0.33 -14.23 19.01
CA THR A 7 0.54 -14.96 19.90
C THR A 7 1.93 -14.34 19.87
N LEU A 8 2.47 -14.03 21.01
CA LEU A 8 3.80 -13.46 21.21
C LEU A 8 4.62 -14.42 22.06
N SER A 9 5.87 -14.66 21.71
CA SER A 9 6.80 -15.42 22.54
C SER A 9 8.14 -14.71 22.60
N ALA A 10 8.65 -14.47 23.79
CA ALA A 10 9.91 -13.76 24.04
C ALA A 10 10.07 -12.47 23.20
N PHE A 11 9.02 -11.64 23.14
CA PHE A 11 8.95 -10.46 22.27
C PHE A 11 8.73 -9.17 23.08
N GLY A 12 9.63 -8.20 22.96
CA GLY A 12 9.58 -6.95 23.72
C GLY A 12 9.57 -7.15 25.23
N PRO A 13 8.56 -6.66 25.99
CA PRO A 13 8.43 -6.90 27.42
C PRO A 13 7.84 -8.29 27.76
N TYR A 14 7.32 -9.02 26.79
CA TYR A 14 6.71 -10.33 26.97
C TYR A 14 7.78 -11.42 27.01
N ALA A 15 8.10 -11.90 28.22
CA ALA A 15 9.17 -12.89 28.43
C ALA A 15 8.77 -14.31 28.00
N ALA A 16 7.51 -14.69 28.21
CA ALA A 16 6.96 -15.99 27.89
C ALA A 16 5.96 -15.90 26.75
N GLU A 17 5.40 -17.04 26.34
CA GLU A 17 4.32 -17.08 25.37
C GLU A 17 3.06 -16.42 25.95
N THR A 18 2.54 -15.46 25.21
CA THR A 18 1.34 -14.70 25.53
C THR A 18 0.37 -14.76 24.36
N VAL A 19 -0.84 -15.18 24.62
CA VAL A 19 -1.90 -15.34 23.62
C VAL A 19 -2.99 -14.31 23.89
N LEU A 20 -3.34 -13.55 22.86
CA LEU A 20 -4.41 -12.56 22.87
C LEU A 20 -5.48 -12.97 21.86
N ASP A 21 -6.65 -13.36 22.37
CA ASP A 21 -7.82 -13.62 21.55
C ASP A 21 -8.53 -12.30 21.22
N LEU A 22 -8.15 -11.71 20.08
CA LEU A 22 -8.69 -10.45 19.61
C LEU A 22 -10.12 -10.59 19.06
N ALA A 23 -10.56 -11.80 18.74
CA ALA A 23 -11.91 -12.06 18.27
C ALA A 23 -12.95 -11.85 19.38
N GLN A 24 -12.55 -12.06 20.65
CA GLN A 24 -13.39 -11.81 21.82
C GLN A 24 -13.45 -10.32 22.20
N LEU A 25 -12.49 -9.52 21.75
CA LEU A 25 -12.44 -8.10 22.03
C LEU A 25 -13.45 -7.36 21.14
N GLY A 26 -14.59 -7.01 21.71
CA GLY A 26 -15.52 -6.05 21.15
C GLY A 26 -16.30 -6.50 19.90
N ARG A 27 -17.47 -7.09 20.12
CA ARG A 27 -18.47 -7.28 19.04
C ARG A 27 -18.84 -5.96 18.33
N GLY A 28 -18.61 -4.80 18.98
CA GLY A 28 -18.81 -3.47 18.42
C GLY A 28 -17.65 -2.91 17.61
N GLY A 29 -16.54 -3.65 17.46
CA GLY A 29 -15.38 -3.22 16.65
C GLY A 29 -14.48 -2.16 17.29
N LEU A 30 -14.79 -1.70 18.50
CA LEU A 30 -14.00 -0.74 19.27
C LEU A 30 -13.61 -1.33 20.61
N TYR A 31 -12.31 -1.27 20.95
CA TYR A 31 -11.81 -1.69 22.27
C TYR A 31 -10.64 -0.80 22.70
N LEU A 32 -10.43 -0.73 24.00
CA LEU A 32 -9.39 0.08 24.61
C LEU A 32 -8.35 -0.82 25.28
N VAL A 33 -7.06 -0.59 24.95
CA VAL A 33 -5.93 -1.25 25.62
C VAL A 33 -5.35 -0.28 26.64
N THR A 34 -5.52 -0.56 27.93
CA THR A 34 -5.03 0.25 29.05
C THR A 34 -3.90 -0.45 29.80
N GLY A 35 -3.13 0.29 30.56
CA GLY A 35 -2.05 -0.20 31.41
C GLY A 35 -0.98 0.86 31.61
N ASP A 36 -0.04 0.60 32.50
CA ASP A 36 1.04 1.52 32.86
C ASP A 36 2.01 1.77 31.72
N THR A 37 2.80 2.85 31.82
CA THR A 37 3.87 3.12 30.89
C THR A 37 4.91 1.99 30.95
N GLY A 38 5.27 1.42 29.80
CA GLY A 38 6.19 0.29 29.74
C GLY A 38 5.50 -1.09 29.77
N ALA A 39 4.19 -1.21 30.06
CA ALA A 39 3.45 -2.46 30.12
C ALA A 39 3.34 -3.23 28.76
N GLY A 40 3.90 -2.69 27.68
CA GLY A 40 3.92 -3.38 26.38
C GLY A 40 2.75 -3.07 25.45
N LYS A 41 1.93 -2.06 25.74
CA LYS A 41 0.79 -1.68 24.86
C LYS A 41 1.21 -1.43 23.41
N THR A 42 2.25 -0.62 23.22
CA THR A 42 2.79 -0.33 21.86
C THR A 42 3.40 -1.58 21.24
N THR A 43 3.97 -2.48 22.04
CA THR A 43 4.59 -3.71 21.55
C THR A 43 3.57 -4.65 20.90
N LEU A 44 2.30 -4.61 21.30
CA LEU A 44 1.23 -5.36 20.61
C LEU A 44 1.08 -4.89 19.16
N PHE A 45 1.14 -3.58 18.95
CA PHE A 45 1.09 -3.00 17.60
C PHE A 45 2.38 -3.27 16.82
N ASP A 46 3.56 -3.21 17.48
CA ASP A 46 4.83 -3.61 16.87
C ASP A 46 4.79 -5.07 16.42
N ALA A 47 4.20 -5.95 17.23
CA ALA A 47 4.05 -7.36 16.92
C ALA A 47 3.16 -7.60 15.69
N ILE A 48 2.02 -6.91 15.60
CA ILE A 48 1.13 -7.01 14.43
C ILE A 48 1.85 -6.55 13.15
N THR A 49 2.52 -5.39 13.19
CA THR A 49 3.28 -4.89 12.03
C THR A 49 4.47 -5.76 11.68
N TYR A 50 5.15 -6.27 12.68
CA TYR A 50 6.26 -7.20 12.48
C TYR A 50 5.79 -8.51 11.82
N ALA A 51 4.73 -9.11 12.30
CA ALA A 51 4.15 -10.31 11.69
C ALA A 51 3.80 -10.10 10.22
N LEU A 52 3.17 -8.97 9.90
CA LEU A 52 2.73 -8.67 8.53
C LEU A 52 3.89 -8.26 7.60
N TYR A 53 4.78 -7.36 8.06
CA TYR A 53 5.70 -6.64 7.18
C TYR A 53 7.18 -6.75 7.54
N ASP A 54 7.54 -7.48 8.60
CA ASP A 54 8.92 -7.58 9.10
C ASP A 54 9.51 -6.26 9.67
N HIS A 55 8.64 -5.33 10.05
CA HIS A 55 9.01 -4.02 10.60
C HIS A 55 8.18 -3.70 11.85
N SER A 56 8.77 -3.00 12.83
CA SER A 56 8.03 -2.47 13.97
C SER A 56 7.16 -1.27 13.58
N SER A 57 6.09 -1.00 14.34
CA SER A 57 5.13 0.08 14.06
C SER A 57 5.75 1.47 13.99
N GLY A 58 6.82 1.70 14.74
CA GLY A 58 7.56 2.98 14.77
C GLY A 58 8.81 3.02 13.90
N GLY A 59 9.20 1.92 13.24
CA GLY A 59 10.42 1.83 12.42
C GLY A 59 11.75 1.92 13.20
N VAL A 60 11.69 1.92 14.54
CA VAL A 60 12.88 2.16 15.40
C VAL A 60 13.52 0.85 15.90
N ARG A 61 12.74 -0.22 15.97
CA ARG A 61 13.20 -1.52 16.49
C ARG A 61 13.35 -2.51 15.36
N GLU A 62 14.52 -3.08 15.21
CA GLU A 62 14.85 -4.05 14.16
C GLU A 62 15.44 -5.34 14.75
N GLY A 63 15.14 -6.47 14.10
CA GLY A 63 15.79 -7.76 14.30
C GLY A 63 15.97 -8.16 15.78
N ALA A 64 17.21 -8.27 16.21
CA ALA A 64 17.57 -8.71 17.56
C ALA A 64 17.02 -7.85 18.71
N MET A 65 16.66 -6.58 18.44
CA MET A 65 16.05 -5.69 19.46
C MET A 65 14.61 -6.09 19.79
N LEU A 66 13.97 -6.94 18.98
CA LEU A 66 12.61 -7.42 19.19
C LEU A 66 12.54 -8.53 20.24
N ARG A 67 13.64 -9.28 20.45
CA ARG A 67 13.69 -10.31 21.47
C ARG A 67 13.61 -9.70 22.87
N SER A 68 12.79 -10.30 23.72
CA SER A 68 12.68 -9.91 25.12
C SER A 68 14.00 -10.13 25.88
N LYS A 69 14.44 -9.09 26.57
CA LYS A 69 15.60 -9.18 27.48
C LYS A 69 15.27 -9.93 28.77
N TYR A 70 13.99 -10.13 29.04
CA TYR A 70 13.49 -10.84 30.22
C TYR A 70 13.21 -12.32 29.97
N ALA A 71 13.30 -12.74 28.71
CA ALA A 71 13.05 -14.14 28.33
C ALA A 71 14.23 -15.03 28.70
N GLU A 72 13.92 -16.25 29.12
CA GLU A 72 14.94 -17.28 29.30
C GLU A 72 15.65 -17.57 27.96
N PRO A 73 16.95 -17.94 28.01
CA PRO A 73 17.70 -18.21 26.78
C PRO A 73 17.08 -19.25 25.85
N GLY A 74 16.42 -20.28 26.43
CA GLY A 74 15.77 -21.36 25.69
C GLY A 74 14.40 -21.02 25.09
N THR A 75 13.77 -19.93 25.53
CA THR A 75 12.43 -19.55 25.03
C THR A 75 12.50 -19.09 23.59
N PRO A 76 11.74 -19.70 22.66
CA PRO A 76 11.74 -19.30 21.27
C PRO A 76 11.13 -17.89 21.11
N THR A 77 11.70 -17.10 20.21
CA THR A 77 11.17 -15.76 19.88
C THR A 77 10.39 -15.82 18.59
N PHE A 78 9.11 -15.53 18.65
CA PHE A 78 8.26 -15.44 17.47
C PHE A 78 7.02 -14.57 17.73
N VAL A 79 6.42 -14.14 16.63
CA VAL A 79 5.08 -13.56 16.58
C VAL A 79 4.25 -14.37 15.62
N GLU A 80 3.02 -14.68 16.02
CA GLU A 80 2.02 -15.33 15.16
C GLU A 80 0.74 -14.52 15.19
N LEU A 81 0.24 -14.15 14.02
CA LEU A 81 -0.99 -13.38 13.84
C LEU A 81 -1.96 -14.16 12.96
N GLU A 82 -3.11 -14.51 13.53
CA GLU A 82 -4.26 -14.96 12.77
C GLU A 82 -5.15 -13.77 12.43
N PHE A 83 -5.50 -13.63 11.15
CA PHE A 83 -6.31 -12.52 10.68
C PHE A 83 -7.24 -12.94 9.54
N GLU A 84 -8.26 -12.12 9.30
CA GLU A 84 -9.23 -12.32 8.23
C GLU A 84 -9.26 -11.11 7.29
N VAL A 85 -9.26 -11.40 5.99
CA VAL A 85 -9.43 -10.39 4.93
C VAL A 85 -10.45 -10.91 3.92
N ARG A 86 -11.56 -10.21 3.74
CA ARG A 86 -12.62 -10.57 2.76
C ARG A 86 -13.15 -12.00 2.93
N GLY A 87 -13.30 -12.45 4.18
CA GLY A 87 -13.77 -13.80 4.49
C GLY A 87 -12.70 -14.89 4.41
N GLN A 88 -11.48 -14.57 4.00
CA GLN A 88 -10.35 -15.50 4.00
C GLN A 88 -9.55 -15.37 5.28
N ARG A 89 -9.35 -16.48 5.99
CA ARG A 89 -8.50 -16.55 7.17
C ARG A 89 -7.09 -16.96 6.79
N CYS A 90 -6.13 -16.24 7.35
CA CYS A 90 -4.70 -16.46 7.15
C CYS A 90 -4.01 -16.42 8.51
N THR A 91 -2.93 -17.18 8.64
CA THR A 91 -2.03 -17.13 9.80
C THR A 91 -0.63 -16.86 9.32
N VAL A 92 -0.03 -15.77 9.81
CA VAL A 92 1.36 -15.44 9.55
C VAL A 92 2.17 -15.62 10.83
N ARG A 93 3.28 -16.35 10.76
CA ARG A 93 4.24 -16.53 11.83
C ARG A 93 5.60 -16.03 11.38
N ARG A 94 6.26 -15.24 12.23
CA ARG A 94 7.63 -14.74 12.01
C ARG A 94 8.47 -14.86 13.26
N ASN A 95 9.74 -15.14 13.07
CA ASN A 95 10.75 -14.96 14.09
C ASN A 95 11.87 -14.03 13.58
N PRO A 96 12.40 -13.14 14.44
CA PRO A 96 13.63 -12.41 14.13
C PRO A 96 14.83 -13.34 14.24
N GLU A 97 15.97 -12.89 13.77
CA GLU A 97 17.24 -13.53 14.07
C GLU A 97 17.58 -13.30 15.56
N TYR A 98 17.92 -14.39 16.28
CA TYR A 98 18.30 -14.32 17.71
C TYR A 98 19.22 -15.46 18.11
N LEU A 99 19.93 -15.28 19.23
CA LEU A 99 20.77 -16.31 19.83
C LEU A 99 19.93 -17.24 20.73
N ARG A 100 20.11 -18.54 20.56
CA ARG A 100 19.55 -19.58 21.43
C ARG A 100 20.63 -20.58 21.88
N PRO A 101 20.42 -21.27 22.98
CA PRO A 101 21.29 -22.36 23.38
C PRO A 101 21.36 -23.45 22.30
N LYS A 102 22.52 -24.07 22.15
CA LYS A 102 22.66 -25.23 21.28
C LYS A 102 21.86 -26.40 21.81
N ALA A 103 21.26 -27.20 20.92
CA ALA A 103 20.52 -28.41 21.29
C ALA A 103 21.46 -29.53 21.81
N ARG A 104 22.74 -29.50 21.44
CA ARG A 104 23.78 -30.44 21.90
C ARG A 104 25.06 -29.64 22.15
N GLY A 105 25.73 -29.91 23.28
CA GLY A 105 26.95 -29.21 23.71
C GLY A 105 26.66 -27.86 24.39
N GLU A 106 27.71 -27.20 24.86
CA GLU A 106 27.66 -25.89 25.51
C GLU A 106 27.69 -24.75 24.50
N GLY A 107 27.16 -23.59 24.88
CA GLY A 107 27.20 -22.34 24.12
C GLY A 107 25.92 -22.03 23.35
N PHE A 108 25.98 -21.02 22.50
CA PHE A 108 24.85 -20.46 21.76
C PHE A 108 25.00 -20.72 20.26
N THR A 109 23.87 -20.70 19.57
CA THR A 109 23.78 -20.72 18.11
C THR A 109 22.79 -19.68 17.66
N THR A 110 22.94 -19.18 16.44
CA THR A 110 22.01 -18.21 15.87
C THR A 110 20.83 -18.95 15.24
N GLU A 111 19.63 -18.64 15.70
CA GLU A 111 18.39 -18.95 14.98
C GLU A 111 18.19 -17.89 13.93
N LYS A 112 18.07 -18.29 12.66
CA LYS A 112 17.88 -17.35 11.55
C LYS A 112 16.46 -16.81 11.53
N ALA A 113 16.32 -15.60 11.02
CA ALA A 113 15.00 -15.04 10.75
C ALA A 113 14.25 -15.89 9.72
N ASP A 114 12.98 -16.20 10.02
CA ASP A 114 12.13 -17.00 9.15
C ASP A 114 10.69 -16.47 9.19
N ALA A 115 9.91 -16.81 8.15
CA ALA A 115 8.51 -16.46 8.05
C ALA A 115 7.71 -17.53 7.31
N CYS A 116 6.47 -17.74 7.75
CA CYS A 116 5.52 -18.65 7.12
C CYS A 116 4.13 -18.02 7.13
N LEU A 117 3.46 -18.05 5.99
CA LEU A 117 2.06 -17.68 5.83
C LEU A 117 1.25 -18.91 5.43
N THR A 118 0.24 -19.25 6.22
CA THR A 118 -0.69 -20.34 5.97
C THR A 118 -2.09 -19.82 5.71
N TYR A 119 -2.86 -20.59 4.95
CA TYR A 119 -4.22 -20.25 4.55
C TYR A 119 -5.19 -21.28 5.09
N ALA A 120 -6.34 -20.86 5.61
CA ALA A 120 -7.35 -21.77 6.13
C ALA A 120 -8.06 -22.60 5.03
N ASP A 121 -7.95 -22.20 3.78
CA ASP A 121 -8.53 -22.88 2.62
C ASP A 121 -7.69 -24.05 2.07
N GLY A 122 -6.55 -24.38 2.72
CA GLY A 122 -5.70 -25.49 2.34
C GLY A 122 -4.73 -25.23 1.19
N ARG A 123 -4.59 -23.99 0.71
CA ARG A 123 -3.54 -23.61 -0.24
C ARG A 123 -2.15 -23.88 0.36
N PRO A 124 -1.14 -24.17 -0.48
CA PRO A 124 0.23 -24.34 -0.03
C PRO A 124 0.71 -23.11 0.77
N PRO A 125 1.44 -23.33 1.87
CA PRO A 125 2.00 -22.24 2.65
C PRO A 125 3.07 -21.49 1.86
N VAL A 126 3.14 -20.18 2.08
CA VAL A 126 4.23 -19.34 1.57
C VAL A 126 5.32 -19.27 2.65
N THR A 127 6.55 -19.56 2.29
CA THR A 127 7.72 -19.47 3.17
C THR A 127 8.71 -18.44 2.64
N ARG A 128 9.73 -18.10 3.40
CA ARG A 128 10.71 -17.03 3.19
C ARG A 128 10.13 -15.62 3.43
N ALA A 129 10.86 -14.84 4.21
CA ALA A 129 10.42 -13.53 4.68
C ALA A 129 9.95 -12.58 3.57
N LYS A 130 10.67 -12.53 2.43
CA LYS A 130 10.30 -11.66 1.30
C LYS A 130 9.00 -12.10 0.62
N ASP A 131 8.84 -13.41 0.37
CA ASP A 131 7.68 -13.96 -0.32
C ASP A 131 6.42 -13.84 0.56
N VAL A 132 6.57 -14.07 1.88
CA VAL A 132 5.51 -13.85 2.87
C VAL A 132 5.09 -12.39 2.89
N THR A 133 6.03 -11.45 2.91
CA THR A 133 5.70 -10.02 2.88
C THR A 133 4.98 -9.63 1.59
N ALA A 134 5.43 -10.11 0.43
CA ALA A 134 4.75 -9.86 -0.84
C ALA A 134 3.32 -10.42 -0.84
N ALA A 135 3.12 -11.66 -0.38
CA ALA A 135 1.80 -12.29 -0.27
C ALA A 135 0.87 -11.52 0.69
N VAL A 136 1.39 -11.04 1.84
CA VAL A 136 0.63 -10.21 2.77
C VAL A 136 0.21 -8.89 2.13
N VAL A 137 1.11 -8.23 1.38
CA VAL A 137 0.79 -7.00 0.63
C VAL A 137 -0.31 -7.26 -0.39
N ASP A 138 -0.27 -8.37 -1.12
CA ASP A 138 -1.30 -8.74 -2.11
C ASP A 138 -2.67 -9.00 -1.44
N ILE A 139 -2.68 -9.70 -0.31
CA ILE A 139 -3.91 -10.02 0.44
C ILE A 139 -4.53 -8.75 1.04
N ILE A 140 -3.74 -7.92 1.73
CA ILE A 140 -4.21 -6.72 2.42
C ILE A 140 -4.42 -5.57 1.43
N GLY A 141 -3.55 -5.47 0.42
CA GLY A 141 -3.56 -4.41 -0.58
C GLY A 141 -2.86 -3.14 -0.12
N LEU A 142 -2.09 -3.20 0.97
CA LEU A 142 -1.32 -2.10 1.54
C LEU A 142 0.11 -2.56 1.80
N ASP A 143 1.09 -1.75 1.44
CA ASP A 143 2.47 -1.92 1.88
C ASP A 143 2.65 -1.43 3.33
N TYR A 144 3.83 -1.67 3.93
CA TYR A 144 4.15 -1.28 5.30
C TYR A 144 3.91 0.22 5.57
N ASN A 145 4.39 1.10 4.67
CA ASN A 145 4.25 2.54 4.86
C ASN A 145 2.78 2.98 4.84
N GLN A 146 1.99 2.40 3.93
CA GLN A 146 0.56 2.67 3.82
C GLN A 146 -0.21 2.13 5.02
N PHE A 147 0.10 0.91 5.44
CA PHE A 147 -0.51 0.29 6.61
C PHE A 147 -0.23 1.10 7.88
N SER A 148 1.01 1.52 8.09
CA SER A 148 1.41 2.35 9.23
C SER A 148 0.76 3.74 9.24
N GLN A 149 0.46 4.30 8.07
CA GLN A 149 -0.18 5.60 7.95
C GLN A 149 -1.71 5.56 8.08
N ILE A 150 -2.34 4.44 7.73
CA ILE A 150 -3.79 4.33 7.59
C ILE A 150 -4.41 3.48 8.69
N ALA A 151 -3.85 2.29 8.91
CA ALA A 151 -4.42 1.29 9.81
C ALA A 151 -3.79 1.34 11.21
N MET A 152 -2.56 1.83 11.32
CA MET A 152 -1.82 1.84 12.56
C MET A 152 -1.16 3.20 12.78
N ILE A 153 -1.92 4.13 13.31
CA ILE A 153 -1.45 5.48 13.59
C ILE A 153 -0.65 5.42 14.90
N ALA A 154 0.68 5.30 14.79
CA ALA A 154 1.56 5.33 15.94
C ALA A 154 1.50 6.68 16.66
N GLN A 155 1.79 6.67 17.96
CA GLN A 155 1.82 7.87 18.78
C GLN A 155 2.73 8.94 18.15
N GLY A 156 2.19 10.13 17.90
CA GLY A 156 2.89 11.25 17.23
C GLY A 156 2.81 11.26 15.69
N GLN A 157 2.33 10.21 15.04
CA GLN A 157 2.17 10.19 13.57
C GLN A 157 0.78 10.64 13.09
N PHE A 158 -0.18 10.77 14.00
CA PHE A 158 -1.53 11.25 13.69
C PHE A 158 -1.50 12.64 13.00
N THR A 159 -0.65 13.53 13.49
CA THR A 159 -0.46 14.86 12.93
C THR A 159 0.12 14.84 11.52
N ARG A 160 0.86 13.81 11.14
CA ARG A 160 1.49 13.70 9.82
C ARG A 160 0.46 13.53 8.70
N LEU A 161 -0.57 12.72 8.91
CA LEU A 161 -1.67 12.59 7.92
C LEU A 161 -2.51 13.87 7.84
N LEU A 162 -2.77 14.53 8.98
CA LEU A 162 -3.52 15.78 9.01
C LEU A 162 -2.75 16.93 8.37
N ASN A 163 -1.43 17.00 8.57
CA ASN A 163 -0.55 18.03 8.02
C ASN A 163 -0.02 17.70 6.62
N ALA A 164 -0.29 16.49 6.09
CA ALA A 164 0.09 16.11 4.74
C ALA A 164 -0.53 17.04 3.71
N SER A 165 0.20 17.35 2.65
CA SER A 165 -0.31 18.13 1.52
C SER A 165 -1.49 17.41 0.85
N THR A 166 -2.32 18.16 0.10
CA THR A 166 -3.44 17.57 -0.65
C THR A 166 -2.97 16.51 -1.64
N GLU A 167 -1.78 16.68 -2.22
CA GLU A 167 -1.19 15.71 -3.14
C GLU A 167 -0.79 14.41 -2.44
N GLU A 168 -0.15 14.50 -1.27
CA GLU A 168 0.24 13.33 -0.48
C GLU A 168 -0.99 12.57 0.03
N ARG A 169 -1.99 13.27 0.54
CA ARG A 169 -3.27 12.68 0.94
C ARG A 169 -3.96 11.99 -0.24
N SER A 170 -3.99 12.64 -1.40
CA SER A 170 -4.58 12.08 -2.63
C SER A 170 -3.87 10.78 -3.04
N LYS A 171 -2.54 10.72 -2.99
CA LYS A 171 -1.76 9.50 -3.29
C LYS A 171 -2.10 8.35 -2.34
N ILE A 172 -2.23 8.64 -1.04
CA ILE A 172 -2.61 7.66 -0.02
C ILE A 172 -4.02 7.14 -0.29
N PHE A 173 -5.00 8.03 -0.48
CA PHE A 173 -6.39 7.66 -0.72
C PHE A 173 -6.58 6.90 -2.04
N ARG A 174 -5.88 7.28 -3.11
CA ARG A 174 -5.94 6.56 -4.39
C ARG A 174 -5.52 5.09 -4.26
N LYS A 175 -4.50 4.81 -3.45
CA LYS A 175 -4.07 3.43 -3.17
C LYS A 175 -5.07 2.69 -2.29
N LEU A 176 -5.58 3.35 -1.23
CA LEU A 176 -6.56 2.79 -0.31
C LEU A 176 -7.86 2.40 -1.01
N PHE A 177 -8.40 3.30 -1.82
CA PHE A 177 -9.65 3.08 -2.56
C PHE A 177 -9.45 2.39 -3.91
N ARG A 178 -8.20 2.00 -4.26
CA ARG A 178 -7.85 1.34 -5.52
C ARG A 178 -8.34 2.11 -6.75
N THR A 179 -8.28 3.43 -6.73
CA THR A 179 -8.73 4.28 -7.83
C THR A 179 -7.67 4.48 -8.91
N GLN A 180 -6.55 3.78 -8.86
CA GLN A 180 -5.49 3.81 -9.88
C GLN A 180 -5.99 3.52 -11.31
N PRO A 181 -6.93 2.56 -11.55
CA PRO A 181 -7.44 2.34 -12.90
C PRO A 181 -8.11 3.58 -13.49
N TYR A 182 -8.85 4.34 -12.67
CA TYR A 182 -9.50 5.57 -13.11
C TYR A 182 -8.49 6.68 -13.44
N GLN A 183 -7.41 6.76 -12.67
CA GLN A 183 -6.33 7.70 -12.98
C GLN A 183 -5.66 7.36 -14.32
N ARG A 184 -5.33 6.09 -14.57
CA ARG A 184 -4.75 5.64 -15.85
C ARG A 184 -5.69 5.94 -17.01
N LEU A 185 -6.99 5.73 -16.84
CA LEU A 185 -8.00 6.08 -17.85
C LEU A 185 -7.99 7.59 -18.12
N GLN A 186 -7.98 8.41 -17.07
CA GLN A 186 -7.92 9.87 -17.20
C GLN A 186 -6.66 10.33 -17.94
N GLU A 187 -5.48 9.81 -17.56
CA GLU A 187 -4.19 10.12 -18.20
C GLU A 187 -4.21 9.72 -19.68
N ARG A 188 -4.77 8.55 -20.00
CA ARG A 188 -4.91 8.09 -21.38
C ARG A 188 -5.84 8.98 -22.20
N LEU A 189 -7.00 9.34 -21.66
CA LEU A 189 -7.94 10.25 -22.33
C LEU A 189 -7.34 11.64 -22.56
N GLN A 190 -6.58 12.16 -21.58
CA GLN A 190 -5.87 13.43 -21.75
C GLN A 190 -4.81 13.35 -22.85
N ALA A 191 -4.04 12.28 -22.91
CA ALA A 191 -3.04 12.09 -23.95
C ALA A 191 -3.67 11.93 -25.34
N GLU A 192 -4.77 11.17 -25.46
CA GLU A 192 -5.51 11.01 -26.71
C GLU A 192 -6.13 12.35 -27.16
N ASN A 193 -6.72 13.11 -26.23
CA ASN A 193 -7.27 14.43 -26.52
C ASN A 193 -6.19 15.41 -27.02
N ALA A 194 -5.03 15.45 -26.35
CA ALA A 194 -3.92 16.30 -26.77
C ALA A 194 -3.41 15.92 -28.17
N ALA A 195 -3.31 14.62 -28.48
CA ALA A 195 -2.90 14.14 -29.80
C ALA A 195 -3.90 14.53 -30.89
N LEU A 196 -5.20 14.34 -30.64
CA LEU A 196 -6.26 14.73 -31.57
C LEU A 196 -6.33 16.24 -31.78
N THR A 197 -6.17 17.03 -30.73
CA THR A 197 -6.12 18.50 -30.81
C THR A 197 -4.98 18.94 -31.72
N ARG A 198 -3.79 18.38 -31.53
CA ARG A 198 -2.63 18.67 -32.36
C ARG A 198 -2.85 18.29 -33.84
N GLN A 199 -3.41 17.11 -34.09
CA GLN A 199 -3.75 16.68 -35.45
C GLN A 199 -4.76 17.63 -36.09
N ARG A 200 -5.78 18.05 -35.35
CA ARG A 200 -6.78 19.03 -35.82
C ARG A 200 -6.11 20.35 -36.20
N GLU A 201 -5.23 20.86 -35.33
CA GLU A 201 -4.49 22.12 -35.60
C GLU A 201 -3.59 21.98 -36.82
N GLU A 202 -2.85 20.89 -36.97
CA GLU A 202 -2.03 20.62 -38.15
C GLU A 202 -2.86 20.57 -39.44
N GLN A 203 -4.03 19.90 -39.39
CA GLN A 203 -4.93 19.87 -40.56
C GLN A 203 -5.56 21.23 -40.85
N SER A 204 -5.94 21.99 -39.83
CA SER A 204 -6.48 23.35 -40.00
C SER A 204 -5.47 24.28 -40.66
N VAL A 205 -4.21 24.25 -40.21
CA VAL A 205 -3.11 25.01 -40.82
C VAL A 205 -2.90 24.59 -42.27
N ARG A 206 -2.90 23.27 -42.56
CA ARG A 206 -2.73 22.75 -43.92
C ARG A 206 -3.86 23.18 -44.87
N ILE A 207 -5.11 23.15 -44.39
CA ILE A 207 -6.27 23.62 -45.15
C ILE A 207 -6.12 25.11 -45.42
N GLY A 208 -5.76 25.92 -44.40
CA GLY A 208 -5.52 27.36 -44.57
C GLY A 208 -4.43 27.66 -45.61
N GLN A 209 -3.31 26.89 -45.62
CA GLN A 209 -2.25 27.03 -46.61
C GLN A 209 -2.72 26.69 -48.04
N LEU A 210 -3.52 25.63 -48.18
CA LEU A 210 -4.06 25.24 -49.47
C LEU A 210 -5.04 26.28 -49.99
N LEU A 211 -5.91 26.82 -49.16
CA LEU A 211 -6.87 27.87 -49.50
C LEU A 211 -6.15 29.18 -49.90
N SER A 212 -5.11 29.56 -49.17
CA SER A 212 -4.33 30.77 -49.47
C SER A 212 -3.53 30.68 -50.80
N GLY A 213 -3.29 29.48 -51.26
CA GLY A 213 -2.64 29.22 -52.55
C GLY A 213 -3.56 29.23 -53.79
N LEU A 214 -4.88 29.29 -53.53
CA LEU A 214 -5.87 29.35 -54.62
C LEU A 214 -6.06 30.81 -55.07
N SER A 215 -6.01 31.02 -56.36
CA SER A 215 -6.36 32.30 -57.00
C SER A 215 -7.41 32.06 -58.08
N TRP A 216 -8.45 32.90 -58.10
CA TRP A 216 -9.53 32.81 -59.09
C TRP A 216 -9.77 34.16 -59.75
N ALA A 217 -10.32 34.14 -60.94
CA ALA A 217 -10.66 35.34 -61.69
C ALA A 217 -11.97 35.96 -61.12
N GLU A 218 -12.07 37.30 -61.14
CA GLU A 218 -13.25 38.03 -60.72
C GLU A 218 -14.45 37.59 -61.55
N GLY A 219 -15.53 37.10 -60.90
CA GLY A 219 -16.75 36.63 -61.60
C GLY A 219 -16.78 35.10 -61.85
N ASP A 220 -15.78 34.34 -61.42
CA ASP A 220 -15.83 32.88 -61.50
C ASP A 220 -16.78 32.29 -60.45
N ALA A 221 -17.73 31.43 -60.87
CA ALA A 221 -18.73 30.84 -59.96
C ALA A 221 -18.11 29.97 -58.87
N ASP A 222 -16.94 29.37 -59.15
CA ASP A 222 -16.20 28.52 -58.16
C ASP A 222 -15.51 29.39 -57.10
N GLY A 223 -15.16 30.64 -57.39
CA GLY A 223 -14.58 31.59 -56.47
C GLY A 223 -15.57 31.99 -55.34
N ALA A 224 -16.85 32.17 -55.67
CA ALA A 224 -17.88 32.49 -54.72
C ALA A 224 -18.11 31.38 -53.68
N VAL A 225 -17.97 30.09 -54.07
CA VAL A 225 -18.07 28.94 -53.16
C VAL A 225 -16.89 28.90 -52.21
N LEU A 226 -15.69 29.27 -52.65
CA LEU A 226 -14.49 29.32 -51.82
C LEU A 226 -14.56 30.44 -50.79
N ASP A 227 -15.12 31.60 -51.13
CA ASP A 227 -15.37 32.73 -50.22
C ASP A 227 -16.36 32.37 -49.13
N GLU A 228 -17.36 31.51 -49.43
CA GLU A 228 -18.30 30.97 -48.42
C GLU A 228 -17.66 29.90 -47.52
N LEU A 229 -16.73 29.11 -48.03
CA LEU A 229 -16.09 28.04 -47.28
C LEU A 229 -14.96 28.53 -46.35
N ALA A 230 -14.24 29.58 -46.71
CA ALA A 230 -13.11 30.11 -45.95
C ALA A 230 -13.48 30.44 -44.47
N PRO A 231 -14.56 31.17 -44.17
CA PRO A 231 -14.93 31.46 -42.78
C PRO A 231 -15.40 30.22 -42.01
N LEU A 232 -15.93 29.19 -42.70
CA LEU A 232 -16.31 27.95 -42.04
C LEU A 232 -15.08 27.14 -41.61
N CYS A 233 -14.00 27.21 -42.32
CA CYS A 233 -12.72 26.61 -41.95
C CYS A 233 -12.08 27.31 -40.73
N GLU A 234 -12.22 28.66 -40.64
CA GLU A 234 -11.76 29.43 -39.51
C GLU A 234 -12.65 29.24 -38.25
N ALA A 235 -13.97 29.19 -38.41
CA ALA A 235 -14.91 28.98 -37.33
C ALA A 235 -14.80 27.58 -36.68
N GLY A 236 -14.43 26.56 -37.44
CA GLY A 236 -14.16 25.21 -36.92
C GLY A 236 -12.98 25.13 -35.96
N GLY A 237 -12.14 26.15 -35.89
CA GLY A 237 -11.02 26.29 -34.95
C GLY A 237 -11.41 26.88 -33.60
N GLN A 238 -12.58 27.48 -33.44
CA GLN A 238 -12.99 28.19 -32.21
C GLN A 238 -14.07 27.49 -31.38
N ALA A 239 -14.63 26.37 -31.83
CA ALA A 239 -15.61 25.60 -31.07
C ALA A 239 -14.90 24.58 -30.17
N SER A 240 -14.52 25.00 -28.95
CA SER A 240 -14.12 24.15 -27.83
C SER A 240 -14.82 24.60 -26.55
#